data_ab831a37e5bed07e62c3891e558306c5
#
_entry.id   ab831a37e5bed07e62c3891e558306c5
#
_cell.length_a   1.000
_cell.length_b   1.000
_cell.length_c   1.000
_cell.angle_alpha   90.00
_cell.angle_beta   90.00
_cell.angle_gamma   90.00
#
_symmetry.space_group_name_H-M   'P 1'
#
loop_
_entity.id
_entity.type
_entity.pdbx_description
1 polymer ?
#
loop_
_entity_poly.entity_id
_entity_poly.type
_entity_poly.pdbx_seq_one_letter_code
_entity_poly.pdbx_strand_id
1 'polypeptide(L)'
;TERRMCCASREPAQSFKQYIDTGNDAKEYKPLTLEQHWNSDHMRSVRQRMMAGEELSECQVCDHKLLNTNVYRSYFNQLFKHKVDEAYDSTDETGATTMPTVSFDYRFNNLCNFKCRMCGDMLSSSWEAESRKEKSWNENSQPWMASPLREQIKKFQDTQVVEEFTNAVETKTIKEIYWCGGEPLMWDIHWKAMQRIIELG
;
A
#
# COMPACT_ATOMS: atom_id res chain seq x y z
N THR A 1 -5.88 5.29 3.74
CA THR A 1 -5.17 4.07 3.34
C THR A 1 -5.39 3.83 1.87
N GLU A 2 -4.33 3.58 1.13
CA GLU A 2 -4.39 3.19 -0.27
C GLU A 2 -3.81 1.78 -0.39
N ARG A 3 -4.53 0.91 -1.08
CA ARG A 3 -4.03 -0.42 -1.43
C ARG A 3 -3.79 -0.45 -2.92
N ARG A 4 -2.57 -0.69 -3.33
CA ARG A 4 -2.15 -0.71 -4.72
C ARG A 4 -1.52 -2.06 -5.06
N MET A 5 -1.57 -2.42 -6.33
CA MET A 5 -0.83 -3.55 -6.86
C MET A 5 0.67 -3.39 -6.64
N CYS A 6 1.21 -2.21 -6.90
CA CYS A 6 2.58 -1.82 -6.57
C CYS A 6 2.72 -0.29 -6.47
N CYS A 7 3.82 0.19 -5.87
CA CYS A 7 4.07 1.63 -5.68
C CYS A 7 4.18 2.44 -6.98
N ALA A 8 4.50 1.80 -8.10
CA ALA A 8 4.66 2.45 -9.40
C ALA A 8 3.48 2.23 -10.36
N SER A 9 2.44 1.50 -9.94
CA SER A 9 1.29 1.20 -10.79
C SER A 9 0.50 2.44 -11.18
N ARG A 10 -0.02 2.43 -12.41
CA ARG A 10 -0.99 3.42 -12.90
C ARG A 10 -2.40 2.83 -12.84
N GLU A 11 -2.94 2.75 -11.67
CA GLU A 11 -4.26 2.21 -11.45
C GLU A 11 -5.32 3.31 -11.46
N PRO A 12 -6.55 3.01 -11.92
CA PRO A 12 -7.68 3.90 -11.73
C PRO A 12 -7.88 4.22 -10.25
N ALA A 13 -8.20 5.46 -9.92
CA ALA A 13 -8.35 5.87 -8.51
C ALA A 13 -9.34 5.00 -7.73
N GLN A 14 -10.36 4.49 -8.39
CA GLN A 14 -11.40 3.65 -7.81
C GLN A 14 -10.89 2.27 -7.36
N SER A 15 -9.80 1.78 -7.95
CA SER A 15 -9.26 0.45 -7.63
C SER A 15 -8.46 0.42 -6.33
N PHE A 16 -7.93 1.54 -5.87
CA PHE A 16 -7.06 1.60 -4.69
C PHE A 16 -7.47 2.61 -3.63
N LYS A 17 -8.19 3.67 -4.00
CA LYS A 17 -8.68 4.65 -3.04
C LYS A 17 -9.85 4.09 -2.25
N GLN A 18 -9.78 4.24 -0.95
CA GLN A 18 -10.74 3.66 -0.02
C GLN A 18 -11.69 4.72 0.55
N TYR A 19 -11.94 5.77 -0.18
CA TYR A 19 -13.02 6.70 0.11
C TYR A 19 -13.87 6.91 -1.14
N ILE A 20 -15.16 7.09 -0.95
CA ILE A 20 -16.14 7.30 -2.00
C ILE A 20 -16.60 8.75 -1.92
N ASP A 21 -16.61 9.41 -3.08
CA ASP A 21 -17.25 10.70 -3.24
C ASP A 21 -18.77 10.45 -3.33
N THR A 22 -19.51 10.91 -2.35
CA THR A 22 -20.97 10.69 -2.27
C THR A 22 -21.78 11.85 -2.88
N GLY A 23 -21.10 12.78 -3.55
CA GLY A 23 -21.69 14.05 -4.00
C GLY A 23 -21.80 15.08 -2.88
N ASN A 24 -22.18 16.32 -3.21
CA ASN A 24 -22.28 17.44 -2.26
C ASN A 24 -21.02 17.63 -1.37
N ASP A 25 -19.84 17.39 -1.93
CA ASP A 25 -18.54 17.42 -1.23
C ASP A 25 -18.40 16.45 -0.05
N ALA A 26 -19.36 15.56 0.16
CA ALA A 26 -19.28 14.53 1.18
C ALA A 26 -18.43 13.34 0.68
N LYS A 27 -17.57 12.84 1.54
CA LYS A 27 -16.72 11.67 1.26
C LYS A 27 -16.93 10.62 2.32
N GLU A 28 -17.22 9.41 1.87
CA GLU A 28 -17.37 8.27 2.75
C GLU A 28 -16.08 7.43 2.69
N TYR A 29 -15.54 7.06 3.85
CA TYR A 29 -14.40 6.17 3.94
C TYR A 29 -14.87 4.73 4.00
N LYS A 30 -14.57 3.96 2.94
CA LYS A 30 -14.90 2.53 2.84
C LYS A 30 -13.63 1.72 2.63
N PRO A 31 -12.87 1.46 3.70
CA PRO A 31 -11.64 0.68 3.60
C PRO A 31 -11.95 -0.79 3.30
N LEU A 32 -11.12 -1.38 2.45
CA LEU A 32 -11.08 -2.82 2.22
C LEU A 32 -10.05 -3.46 3.14
N THR A 33 -10.31 -4.67 3.60
CA THR A 33 -9.26 -5.51 4.20
C THR A 33 -8.22 -5.90 3.14
N LEU A 34 -7.06 -6.39 3.57
CA LEU A 34 -6.04 -6.89 2.64
C LEU A 34 -6.59 -8.02 1.78
N GLU A 35 -7.31 -8.96 2.37
CA GLU A 35 -7.95 -10.08 1.67
C GLU A 35 -8.96 -9.62 0.63
N GLN A 36 -9.87 -8.70 1.01
CA GLN A 36 -10.85 -8.13 0.08
C GLN A 36 -10.19 -7.41 -1.09
N HIS A 37 -9.12 -6.64 -0.84
CA HIS A 37 -8.38 -5.99 -1.91
C HIS A 37 -7.66 -7.01 -2.79
N TRP A 38 -6.98 -7.99 -2.18
CA TRP A 38 -6.15 -8.96 -2.89
C TRP A 38 -6.95 -9.81 -3.88
N ASN A 39 -8.21 -10.10 -3.58
CA ASN A 39 -9.15 -10.80 -4.46
C ASN A 39 -10.31 -9.92 -4.97
N SER A 40 -10.12 -8.58 -5.01
CA SER A 40 -11.07 -7.67 -5.64
C SER A 40 -11.17 -7.90 -7.16
N ASP A 41 -12.27 -7.48 -7.77
CA ASP A 41 -12.47 -7.59 -9.22
C ASP A 41 -11.33 -6.96 -10.02
N HIS A 42 -10.80 -5.83 -9.54
CA HIS A 42 -9.64 -5.20 -10.16
C HIS A 42 -8.41 -6.12 -10.14
N MET A 43 -8.05 -6.66 -8.98
CA MET A 43 -6.86 -7.52 -8.84
C MET A 43 -7.01 -8.85 -9.59
N ARG A 44 -8.21 -9.41 -9.62
CA ARG A 44 -8.52 -10.60 -10.43
C ARG A 44 -8.35 -10.31 -11.91
N SER A 45 -8.94 -9.22 -12.41
CA SER A 45 -8.78 -8.80 -13.80
C SER A 45 -7.32 -8.57 -14.18
N VAL A 46 -6.52 -7.95 -13.30
CA VAL A 46 -5.08 -7.76 -13.54
C VAL A 46 -4.39 -9.12 -13.71
N ARG A 47 -4.64 -10.09 -12.82
CA ARG A 47 -4.02 -11.42 -12.91
C ARG A 47 -4.45 -12.18 -14.16
N GLN A 48 -5.74 -12.17 -14.50
CA GLN A 48 -6.25 -12.81 -15.75
C GLN A 48 -5.52 -12.26 -16.97
N ARG A 49 -5.41 -10.94 -17.10
CA ARG A 49 -4.71 -10.29 -18.21
C ARG A 49 -3.21 -10.61 -18.23
N MET A 50 -2.57 -10.65 -17.05
CA MET A 50 -1.18 -11.08 -16.94
C MET A 50 -0.97 -12.52 -17.39
N MET A 51 -1.86 -13.43 -16.97
CA MET A 51 -1.82 -14.86 -17.38
C MET A 51 -2.06 -15.03 -18.88
N ALA A 52 -2.89 -14.17 -19.47
CA ALA A 52 -3.12 -14.12 -20.92
C ALA A 52 -1.96 -13.47 -21.71
N GLY A 53 -0.94 -12.96 -21.05
CA GLY A 53 0.20 -12.29 -21.68
C GLY A 53 -0.13 -10.89 -22.25
N GLU A 54 -1.20 -10.27 -21.76
CA GLU A 54 -1.60 -8.94 -22.21
C GLU A 54 -0.68 -7.85 -21.64
N GLU A 55 -0.48 -6.80 -22.43
CA GLU A 55 0.15 -5.57 -21.92
C GLU A 55 -0.79 -4.84 -20.96
N LEU A 56 -0.31 -4.59 -19.75
CA LEU A 56 -1.08 -3.91 -18.73
C LEU A 56 -0.77 -2.40 -18.71
N SER A 57 -1.79 -1.57 -18.91
CA SER A 57 -1.67 -0.12 -18.76
C SER A 57 -1.16 0.29 -17.37
N GLU A 58 -1.52 -0.46 -16.36
CA GLU A 58 -1.07 -0.31 -14.97
C GLU A 58 0.46 -0.46 -14.82
N CYS A 59 1.07 -1.26 -15.69
CA CYS A 59 2.50 -1.58 -15.69
C CYS A 59 3.36 -0.71 -16.61
N GLN A 60 2.77 0.17 -17.40
CA GLN A 60 3.41 0.98 -18.45
C GLN A 60 4.67 1.73 -17.99
N VAL A 61 4.68 2.22 -16.73
CA VAL A 61 5.85 2.93 -16.18
C VAL A 61 7.07 2.03 -16.11
N CYS A 62 6.88 0.76 -15.72
CA CYS A 62 7.96 -0.22 -15.67
C CYS A 62 8.37 -0.64 -17.07
N ASP A 63 7.43 -0.84 -17.99
CA ASP A 63 7.72 -1.27 -19.36
C ASP A 63 8.61 -0.26 -20.09
N HIS A 64 8.31 1.03 -19.98
CA HIS A 64 9.15 2.09 -20.53
C HIS A 64 10.56 2.16 -19.89
N LYS A 65 10.67 1.87 -18.60
CA LYS A 65 11.94 1.95 -17.88
C LYS A 65 12.82 0.71 -18.07
N LEU A 66 12.24 -0.46 -18.32
CA LEU A 66 12.97 -1.72 -18.50
C LEU A 66 14.00 -1.66 -19.64
N LEU A 67 13.76 -0.84 -20.64
CA LEU A 67 14.66 -0.68 -21.78
C LEU A 67 15.99 0.01 -21.42
N ASN A 68 16.04 0.81 -20.36
CA ASN A 68 17.17 1.70 -20.09
C ASN A 68 17.64 1.74 -18.63
N THR A 69 16.89 1.20 -17.69
CA THR A 69 17.22 1.31 -16.24
C THR A 69 16.79 0.07 -15.46
N ASN A 70 17.43 -0.12 -14.32
CA ASN A 70 16.97 -1.11 -13.34
C ASN A 70 15.68 -0.62 -12.69
N VAL A 71 14.62 -1.43 -12.70
CA VAL A 71 13.30 -1.10 -12.18
C VAL A 71 12.82 -2.11 -11.15
N TYR A 72 11.83 -1.72 -10.37
CA TYR A 72 11.23 -2.59 -9.34
C TYR A 72 10.79 -3.95 -9.87
N ARG A 73 10.23 -4.03 -11.10
CA ARG A 73 9.85 -5.31 -11.71
C ARG A 73 11.04 -6.28 -11.82
N SER A 74 12.19 -5.80 -12.31
CA SER A 74 13.38 -6.65 -12.41
C SER A 74 13.85 -7.14 -11.06
N TYR A 75 13.83 -6.27 -10.06
CA TYR A 75 14.16 -6.59 -8.68
C TYR A 75 13.22 -7.66 -8.11
N PHE A 76 11.92 -7.45 -8.17
CA PHE A 76 10.93 -8.39 -7.63
C PHE A 76 10.87 -9.71 -8.41
N ASN A 77 11.02 -9.67 -9.73
CA ASN A 77 11.12 -10.91 -10.53
C ASN A 77 12.32 -11.76 -10.12
N GLN A 78 13.44 -11.13 -9.80
CA GLN A 78 14.61 -11.86 -9.31
C GLN A 78 14.41 -12.36 -7.89
N LEU A 79 13.90 -11.53 -6.99
CA LEU A 79 13.68 -11.85 -5.58
C LEU A 79 12.69 -13.01 -5.41
N PHE A 80 11.58 -12.98 -6.16
CA PHE A 80 10.49 -13.95 -6.06
C PHE A 80 10.45 -14.98 -7.19
N LYS A 81 11.53 -15.13 -7.93
CA LYS A 81 11.61 -16.11 -9.03
C LYS A 81 11.17 -17.53 -8.61
N HIS A 82 11.52 -17.92 -7.41
CA HIS A 82 11.19 -19.23 -6.84
C HIS A 82 9.71 -19.42 -6.48
N LYS A 83 8.89 -18.36 -6.60
CA LYS A 83 7.44 -18.39 -6.30
C LYS A 83 6.56 -18.31 -7.53
N VAL A 84 7.14 -18.35 -8.72
CA VAL A 84 6.38 -18.21 -9.97
C VAL A 84 5.39 -19.36 -10.15
N ASP A 85 5.85 -20.60 -9.97
CA ASP A 85 5.00 -21.79 -10.12
C ASP A 85 3.88 -21.78 -9.06
N GLU A 86 4.20 -21.49 -7.80
CA GLU A 86 3.23 -21.35 -6.71
C GLU A 86 2.16 -20.29 -7.06
N ALA A 87 2.56 -19.17 -7.65
CA ALA A 87 1.64 -18.10 -8.03
C ALA A 87 0.68 -18.55 -9.15
N TYR A 88 1.17 -19.30 -10.13
CA TYR A 88 0.33 -19.85 -11.19
C TYR A 88 -0.63 -20.93 -10.65
N ASP A 89 -0.11 -21.88 -9.88
CA ASP A 89 -0.89 -23.00 -9.36
C ASP A 89 -1.98 -22.57 -8.37
N SER A 90 -1.75 -21.47 -7.65
CA SER A 90 -2.68 -20.91 -6.66
C SER A 90 -3.70 -19.94 -7.25
N THR A 91 -3.60 -19.58 -8.54
CA THR A 91 -4.49 -18.62 -9.21
C THR A 91 -5.40 -19.34 -10.17
N ASP A 92 -6.71 -19.23 -9.95
CA ASP A 92 -7.72 -19.87 -10.80
C ASP A 92 -8.00 -19.05 -12.08
N GLU A 93 -8.84 -19.63 -12.95
CA GLU A 93 -9.28 -19.02 -14.21
C GLU A 93 -10.02 -17.68 -14.05
N THR A 94 -10.58 -17.41 -12.86
CA THR A 94 -11.22 -16.14 -12.54
C THR A 94 -10.22 -15.09 -12.05
N GLY A 95 -8.94 -15.43 -11.95
CA GLY A 95 -7.89 -14.59 -11.39
C GLY A 95 -7.92 -14.50 -9.86
N ALA A 96 -8.77 -15.28 -9.17
CA ALA A 96 -8.71 -15.39 -7.73
C ALA A 96 -7.51 -16.24 -7.32
N THR A 97 -6.87 -15.88 -6.20
CA THR A 97 -5.67 -16.59 -5.74
C THR A 97 -5.76 -16.90 -4.26
N THR A 98 -5.24 -18.06 -3.88
CA THR A 98 -5.02 -18.45 -2.49
C THR A 98 -3.61 -18.11 -2.01
N MET A 99 -2.73 -17.65 -2.90
CA MET A 99 -1.39 -17.20 -2.53
C MET A 99 -1.47 -15.93 -1.67
N PRO A 100 -0.87 -15.90 -0.47
CA PRO A 100 -0.86 -14.70 0.35
C PRO A 100 0.03 -13.61 -0.25
N THR A 101 -0.23 -12.37 0.13
CA THR A 101 0.70 -11.27 -0.15
C THR A 101 2.01 -11.49 0.61
N VAL A 102 3.15 -11.38 -0.06
CA VAL A 102 4.47 -11.70 0.50
C VAL A 102 5.42 -10.51 0.62
N SER A 103 5.15 -9.44 -0.13
CA SER A 103 5.94 -8.20 -0.11
C SER A 103 5.04 -7.02 0.23
N PHE A 104 5.50 -6.18 1.14
CA PHE A 104 4.70 -5.09 1.68
C PHE A 104 5.47 -3.78 1.72
N ASP A 105 4.85 -2.72 1.20
CA ASP A 105 5.21 -1.33 1.44
C ASP A 105 4.29 -0.80 2.55
N TYR A 106 4.81 -0.66 3.76
CA TYR A 106 4.02 -0.24 4.92
C TYR A 106 4.20 1.22 5.28
N ARG A 107 3.06 1.91 5.37
CA ARG A 107 2.92 3.32 5.76
C ARG A 107 1.87 3.44 6.84
N PHE A 108 2.20 3.07 8.06
CA PHE A 108 1.25 3.03 9.17
C PHE A 108 0.74 4.40 9.60
N ASN A 109 1.59 5.42 9.57
CA ASN A 109 1.23 6.78 9.92
C ASN A 109 2.22 7.79 9.32
N ASN A 110 2.02 9.07 9.60
CA ASN A 110 2.91 10.14 9.17
C ASN A 110 3.83 10.67 10.28
N LEU A 111 3.97 9.96 11.39
CA LEU A 111 4.83 10.39 12.49
C LEU A 111 6.27 10.52 11.99
N CYS A 112 6.79 11.75 12.03
CA CYS A 112 8.12 12.08 11.52
C CYS A 112 8.63 13.37 12.15
N ASN A 113 9.88 13.37 12.58
CA ASN A 113 10.56 14.56 13.10
C ASN A 113 11.30 15.35 12.01
N PHE A 114 11.30 14.86 10.77
CA PHE A 114 11.94 15.53 9.65
C PHE A 114 10.97 16.35 8.80
N LYS A 115 11.52 17.39 8.14
CA LYS A 115 10.85 18.21 7.13
C LYS A 115 11.61 18.13 5.81
N CYS A 116 11.72 16.94 5.24
CA CYS A 116 12.39 16.73 3.97
C CYS A 116 11.67 17.48 2.84
N ARG A 117 12.41 18.15 1.97
CA ARG A 117 11.86 18.96 0.87
C ARG A 117 11.00 18.18 -0.12
N MET A 118 11.21 16.86 -0.22
CA MET A 118 10.46 15.97 -1.09
C MET A 118 9.19 15.41 -0.44
N CYS A 119 9.00 15.62 0.87
CA CYS A 119 7.84 15.17 1.61
C CYS A 119 6.81 16.28 1.75
N GLY A 120 5.54 15.87 1.87
CA GLY A 120 4.45 16.75 2.25
C GLY A 120 3.85 16.37 3.59
N ASP A 121 2.81 17.06 3.97
CA ASP A 121 2.03 16.89 5.21
C ASP A 121 1.41 15.48 5.35
N MET A 122 1.11 14.80 4.26
CA MET A 122 0.61 13.43 4.27
C MET A 122 1.64 12.43 4.81
N LEU A 123 2.93 12.69 4.60
CA LEU A 123 4.03 11.78 4.95
C LEU A 123 4.92 12.30 6.09
N SER A 124 4.62 13.47 6.65
CA SER A 124 5.36 14.04 7.76
C SER A 124 4.46 14.83 8.70
N SER A 125 4.38 14.39 9.94
CA SER A 125 3.65 15.10 11.00
C SER A 125 4.24 16.50 11.29
N SER A 126 5.53 16.69 11.06
CA SER A 126 6.16 18.00 11.19
C SER A 126 5.74 18.96 10.08
N TRP A 127 5.58 18.48 8.84
CA TRP A 127 5.01 19.27 7.75
C TRP A 127 3.52 19.53 7.97
N GLU A 128 2.78 18.51 8.44
CA GLU A 128 1.36 18.67 8.76
C GLU A 128 1.14 19.77 9.81
N ALA A 129 1.92 19.76 10.89
CA ALA A 129 1.82 20.77 11.95
C ALA A 129 2.10 22.18 11.42
N GLU A 130 3.09 22.33 10.53
CA GLU A 130 3.40 23.60 9.89
C GLU A 130 2.29 24.06 8.94
N SER A 131 1.83 23.18 8.05
CA SER A 131 0.74 23.47 7.12
C SER A 131 -0.54 23.91 7.84
N ARG A 132 -0.85 23.29 8.98
CA ARG A 132 -2.00 23.68 9.81
C ARG A 132 -1.80 25.05 10.45
N LYS A 133 -0.59 25.32 10.99
CA LYS A 133 -0.26 26.60 11.58
C LYS A 133 -0.35 27.74 10.56
N GLU A 134 0.21 27.53 9.39
CA GLU A 134 0.24 28.53 8.30
C GLU A 134 -1.08 28.57 7.49
N LYS A 135 -2.05 27.70 7.80
CA LYS A 135 -3.32 27.53 7.05
C LYS A 135 -3.10 27.35 5.55
N SER A 136 -2.01 26.66 5.19
CA SER A 136 -1.59 26.46 3.80
C SER A 136 -2.24 25.25 3.12
N TRP A 137 -2.95 24.39 3.84
CA TRP A 137 -3.65 23.25 3.28
C TRP A 137 -5.14 23.55 3.05
N ASN A 138 -5.71 22.84 2.09
CA ASN A 138 -7.09 23.00 1.68
C ASN A 138 -7.81 21.65 1.77
N GLU A 139 -8.89 21.58 2.55
CA GLU A 139 -9.70 20.38 2.75
C GLU A 139 -10.27 19.80 1.45
N ASN A 140 -10.61 20.64 0.48
CA ASN A 140 -11.13 20.19 -0.81
C ASN A 140 -10.09 19.50 -1.68
N SER A 141 -8.83 19.91 -1.59
CA SER A 141 -7.71 19.28 -2.31
C SER A 141 -7.08 18.13 -1.55
N GLN A 142 -7.21 18.12 -0.22
CA GLN A 142 -6.64 17.14 0.70
C GLN A 142 -7.70 16.60 1.67
N PRO A 143 -8.74 15.91 1.17
CA PRO A 143 -9.89 15.51 1.99
C PRO A 143 -9.53 14.57 3.16
N TRP A 144 -8.43 13.82 3.05
CA TRP A 144 -7.91 12.99 4.15
C TRP A 144 -7.38 13.80 5.34
N MET A 145 -7.16 15.10 5.17
CA MET A 145 -6.75 16.01 6.25
C MET A 145 -7.95 16.56 7.03
N ALA A 146 -9.15 16.47 6.49
CA ALA A 146 -10.38 16.87 7.18
C ALA A 146 -10.64 15.95 8.39
N SER A 147 -11.05 16.55 9.51
CA SER A 147 -11.08 15.88 10.80
C SER A 147 -11.84 14.55 10.79
N PRO A 148 -13.11 14.41 10.39
CA PRO A 148 -13.79 13.14 10.54
C PRO A 148 -13.16 12.03 9.69
N LEU A 149 -12.75 12.33 8.47
CA LEU A 149 -12.15 11.35 7.58
C LEU A 149 -10.76 10.90 8.06
N ARG A 150 -9.97 11.84 8.57
CA ARG A 150 -8.66 11.55 9.13
C ARG A 150 -8.72 10.62 10.33
N GLU A 151 -9.67 10.83 11.23
CA GLU A 151 -9.88 9.96 12.39
C GLU A 151 -10.29 8.54 11.98
N GLN A 152 -11.15 8.41 10.98
CA GLN A 152 -11.55 7.11 10.44
C GLN A 152 -10.34 6.38 9.80
N ILE A 153 -9.54 7.08 9.00
CA ILE A 153 -8.32 6.53 8.42
C ILE A 153 -7.35 6.07 9.51
N LYS A 154 -7.11 6.93 10.51
CA LYS A 154 -6.23 6.60 11.62
C LYS A 154 -6.72 5.37 12.39
N LYS A 155 -8.00 5.32 12.72
CA LYS A 155 -8.59 4.16 13.41
C LYS A 155 -8.40 2.88 12.62
N PHE A 156 -8.64 2.90 11.32
CA PHE A 156 -8.45 1.72 10.46
C PHE A 156 -6.97 1.29 10.39
N GLN A 157 -6.05 2.24 10.31
CA GLN A 157 -4.62 1.95 10.33
C GLN A 157 -4.18 1.33 11.67
N ASP A 158 -4.58 1.93 12.76
CA ASP A 158 -4.18 1.49 14.12
C ASP A 158 -4.81 0.14 14.53
N THR A 159 -5.87 -0.30 13.85
CA THR A 159 -6.54 -1.57 14.13
C THR A 159 -6.32 -2.58 13.00
N GLN A 160 -7.08 -2.47 11.92
CA GLN A 160 -7.13 -3.46 10.86
C GLN A 160 -5.77 -3.66 10.16
N VAL A 161 -5.09 -2.57 9.79
CA VAL A 161 -3.80 -2.68 9.07
C VAL A 161 -2.72 -3.26 9.99
N VAL A 162 -2.71 -2.86 11.26
CA VAL A 162 -1.77 -3.42 12.26
C VAL A 162 -2.05 -4.90 12.50
N GLU A 163 -3.32 -5.30 12.58
CA GLU A 163 -3.71 -6.71 12.76
C GLU A 163 -3.31 -7.56 11.56
N GLU A 164 -3.61 -7.12 10.33
CA GLU A 164 -3.19 -7.80 9.10
C GLU A 164 -1.67 -7.99 9.02
N PHE A 165 -0.93 -6.95 9.37
CA PHE A 165 0.53 -6.99 9.41
C PHE A 165 1.04 -7.97 10.47
N THR A 166 0.53 -7.88 11.68
CA THR A 166 0.91 -8.76 12.78
C THR A 166 0.63 -10.22 12.42
N ASN A 167 -0.55 -10.50 11.85
CA ASN A 167 -0.90 -11.85 11.40
C ASN A 167 0.07 -12.36 10.31
N ALA A 168 0.43 -11.51 9.36
CA ALA A 168 1.37 -11.88 8.30
C ALA A 168 2.80 -12.14 8.83
N VAL A 169 3.20 -11.47 9.93
CA VAL A 169 4.44 -11.77 10.65
C VAL A 169 4.33 -13.12 11.36
N GLU A 170 3.28 -13.33 12.16
CA GLU A 170 3.10 -14.56 12.94
C GLU A 170 2.99 -15.81 12.05
N THR A 171 2.33 -15.69 10.92
CA THR A 171 2.19 -16.79 9.94
C THR A 171 3.40 -16.96 9.03
N LYS A 172 4.42 -16.11 9.18
CA LYS A 172 5.65 -16.10 8.34
C LYS A 172 5.37 -15.94 6.84
N THR A 173 4.25 -15.34 6.47
CA THR A 173 3.91 -15.08 5.06
C THR A 173 4.70 -13.92 4.50
N ILE A 174 5.08 -12.94 5.32
CA ILE A 174 5.95 -11.83 4.92
C ILE A 174 7.35 -12.35 4.54
N LYS A 175 7.80 -11.96 3.34
CA LYS A 175 9.15 -12.26 2.85
C LYS A 175 9.98 -11.01 2.61
N GLU A 176 9.31 -9.88 2.44
CA GLU A 176 9.96 -8.59 2.25
C GLU A 176 9.08 -7.48 2.81
N ILE A 177 9.71 -6.56 3.52
CA ILE A 177 9.07 -5.37 4.06
C ILE A 177 9.85 -4.14 3.62
N TYR A 178 9.17 -3.21 2.96
CA TYR A 178 9.67 -1.88 2.70
C TYR A 178 9.00 -0.89 3.67
N TRP A 179 9.76 -0.47 4.67
CA TRP A 179 9.29 0.52 5.65
C TRP A 179 9.31 1.91 5.04
N CYS A 180 8.14 2.54 4.96
CA CYS A 180 7.97 3.81 4.27
C CYS A 180 6.89 4.67 4.92
N GLY A 181 6.92 5.97 4.62
CA GLY A 181 5.97 6.96 5.14
C GLY A 181 6.25 7.36 6.59
N GLY A 182 6.33 8.65 6.89
CA GLY A 182 6.85 9.13 8.16
C GLY A 182 8.31 8.74 8.40
N GLU A 183 8.68 8.57 9.66
CA GLU A 183 9.98 8.01 10.07
C GLU A 183 9.76 6.68 10.79
N PRO A 184 9.97 5.53 10.12
CA PRO A 184 9.66 4.21 10.69
C PRO A 184 10.34 3.92 12.03
N LEU A 185 11.54 4.45 12.26
CA LEU A 185 12.26 4.27 13.52
C LEU A 185 11.59 4.95 14.72
N MET A 186 10.62 5.83 14.48
CA MET A 186 9.77 6.44 15.50
C MET A 186 8.50 5.62 15.80
N TRP A 187 8.29 4.51 15.13
CA TRP A 187 7.08 3.71 15.29
C TRP A 187 7.31 2.50 16.19
N ASP A 188 6.53 2.37 17.24
CA ASP A 188 6.57 1.20 18.12
C ASP A 188 6.35 -0.11 17.37
N ILE A 189 5.46 -0.10 16.38
CA ILE A 189 5.17 -1.30 15.57
C ILE A 189 6.38 -1.77 14.78
N HIS A 190 7.25 -0.84 14.31
CA HIS A 190 8.49 -1.20 13.63
C HIS A 190 9.37 -2.08 14.54
N TRP A 191 9.65 -1.61 15.73
CA TRP A 191 10.53 -2.31 16.67
C TRP A 191 9.94 -3.64 17.17
N LYS A 192 8.65 -3.64 17.50
CA LYS A 192 7.94 -4.85 17.91
C LYS A 192 7.94 -5.93 16.82
N ALA A 193 7.68 -5.53 15.58
CA ALA A 193 7.68 -6.45 14.45
C ALA A 193 9.08 -6.98 14.15
N MET A 194 10.12 -6.13 14.15
CA MET A 194 11.50 -6.57 13.91
C MET A 194 11.97 -7.55 14.97
N GLN A 195 11.68 -7.27 16.24
CA GLN A 195 11.98 -8.21 17.32
C GLN A 195 11.24 -9.53 17.13
N ARG A 196 9.94 -9.48 16.81
CA ARG A 196 9.14 -10.70 16.61
C ARG A 196 9.59 -11.54 15.44
N ILE A 197 9.99 -10.91 14.33
CA ILE A 197 10.57 -11.61 13.16
C ILE A 197 11.86 -12.34 13.56
N ILE A 198 12.72 -11.72 14.36
CA ILE A 198 13.94 -12.35 14.86
C ILE A 198 13.61 -13.58 15.75
N GLU A 199 12.63 -13.46 16.63
CA GLU A 199 12.19 -14.56 17.52
C GLU A 199 11.60 -15.74 16.73
N LEU A 200 10.93 -15.46 15.62
CA LEU A 200 10.32 -16.49 14.78
C LEU A 200 11.32 -17.20 13.86
N GLY A 201 12.49 -16.66 13.63
CA GLY A 201 13.52 -17.21 12.73
C GLY A 201 13.17 -16.99 11.28
#